data_bc201e619ae1dd026b4cad3c11690717
#
_entry.id   bc201e619ae1dd026b4cad3c11690717
#
_cell.length_a   1.000
_cell.length_b   1.000
_cell.length_c   1.000
_cell.angle_alpha   90.00
_cell.angle_beta   90.00
_cell.angle_gamma   90.00
#
_symmetry.space_group_name_H-M   'P 1'
#
loop_
_entity.id
_entity.type
_entity.pdbx_description
1 polymer ?
#
loop_
_entity_poly.entity_id
_entity_poly.type
_entity_poly.pdbx_seq_one_letter_code
_entity_poly.pdbx_strand_id
1 'polypeptide(L)'
;MISQTLMEGGKRAVKAEREEKIIPRAWPVECVEDLLPRDKAEGLLARMLQLSRDWTSQTWFNANGLEGRTHSRSRAYYIPAAGDARSSGRASERAMKQEAESDPEAQDKRKVSTDEDRRATQEEGMDKSLAVAPAELLDVVPLVVEVVRRRQRQRMEDGLSGSEGLRWNPNYCICHVYDDHRSHLGAHSDTLSNIGPRAIVVGVSLGAKRVFVVEETLPRGVKPPPAGSGSEGGKKSLDMPHNCAIVMWAGCQERYKHGVPVMSKGVGTHPMSGTKRISITLRERKESLPSCLLPVPDCRCRVPASLKARVKRNGQVEYLYQCDRGQGQCGFWLSKGPLR
;
A
#
# COMPACT_ATOMS: atom_id res chain seq x y z
N MET A 1 76.98 -39.08 11.22
CA MET A 1 76.40 -37.92 11.91
C MET A 1 75.19 -37.45 11.11
N ILE A 2 74.08 -37.80 11.62
CA ILE A 2 72.81 -37.72 10.88
C ILE A 2 72.01 -36.65 11.57
N SER A 3 71.62 -35.62 10.84
CA SER A 3 70.72 -34.57 11.33
C SER A 3 69.30 -34.87 10.86
N GLN A 4 68.41 -35.04 11.79
CA GLN A 4 66.97 -35.19 11.61
C GLN A 4 66.34 -33.79 11.50
N THR A 5 65.66 -33.52 10.39
CA THR A 5 64.82 -32.37 10.25
C THR A 5 63.35 -32.81 10.29
N LEU A 6 62.66 -32.39 11.34
CA LEU A 6 61.21 -32.57 11.53
C LEU A 6 60.45 -31.65 10.57
N MET A 7 59.59 -32.23 9.76
CA MET A 7 58.61 -31.54 8.93
C MET A 7 57.30 -31.41 9.68
N GLU A 8 56.99 -30.23 10.15
CA GLU A 8 55.63 -29.90 10.66
C GLU A 8 54.69 -29.60 9.51
N GLY A 9 53.76 -30.52 9.27
CA GLY A 9 52.68 -30.35 8.33
C GLY A 9 51.55 -29.50 8.88
N GLY A 10 51.57 -28.21 8.61
CA GLY A 10 50.44 -27.30 8.89
C GLY A 10 49.25 -27.62 8.03
N LYS A 11 48.23 -28.24 8.60
CA LYS A 11 46.89 -28.35 7.94
C LYS A 11 46.23 -26.99 7.90
N ARG A 12 46.29 -26.30 6.75
CA ARG A 12 45.42 -25.18 6.43
C ARG A 12 44.01 -25.73 6.25
N ALA A 13 43.11 -25.44 7.18
CA ALA A 13 41.71 -25.61 7.04
C ALA A 13 41.20 -24.61 5.94
N VAL A 14 40.86 -25.13 4.78
CA VAL A 14 40.15 -24.37 3.73
C VAL A 14 38.76 -24.13 4.25
N LYS A 15 38.51 -22.88 4.67
CA LYS A 15 37.20 -22.40 5.04
C LYS A 15 36.40 -22.37 3.71
N ALA A 16 35.52 -23.33 3.53
CA ALA A 16 34.58 -23.31 2.42
C ALA A 16 33.68 -22.07 2.60
N GLU A 17 33.95 -21.02 1.84
CA GLU A 17 33.03 -19.92 1.65
C GLU A 17 31.75 -20.52 1.03
N ARG A 18 30.66 -20.52 1.78
CA ARG A 18 29.34 -20.75 1.22
C ARG A 18 29.10 -19.60 0.26
N GLU A 19 29.19 -19.87 -1.03
CA GLU A 19 28.59 -19.01 -2.05
C GLU A 19 27.11 -18.88 -1.69
N GLU A 20 26.72 -17.75 -1.11
CA GLU A 20 25.32 -17.34 -1.07
C GLU A 20 24.88 -17.21 -2.53
N LYS A 21 24.14 -18.20 -3.01
CA LYS A 21 23.41 -18.09 -4.26
C LYS A 21 22.60 -16.81 -4.19
N ILE A 22 23.02 -15.78 -4.93
CA ILE A 22 22.24 -14.56 -5.14
C ILE A 22 21.01 -15.01 -5.93
N ILE A 23 19.92 -15.30 -5.21
CA ILE A 23 18.61 -15.56 -5.84
C ILE A 23 18.23 -14.26 -6.52
N PRO A 24 17.97 -14.25 -7.84
CA PRO A 24 17.55 -13.06 -8.55
C PRO A 24 16.36 -12.47 -7.83
N ARG A 25 16.46 -11.21 -7.42
CA ARG A 25 15.43 -10.53 -6.67
C ARG A 25 14.19 -10.38 -7.53
N ALA A 26 13.19 -11.20 -7.27
CA ALA A 26 11.95 -11.13 -7.99
C ALA A 26 11.37 -9.72 -7.94
N TRP A 27 10.88 -9.25 -9.08
CA TRP A 27 10.17 -7.98 -9.15
C TRP A 27 8.99 -7.99 -8.17
N PRO A 28 8.88 -6.96 -7.29
CA PRO A 28 7.92 -7.00 -6.18
C PRO A 28 6.49 -6.65 -6.60
N VAL A 29 6.23 -6.44 -7.88
CA VAL A 29 4.94 -6.02 -8.42
C VAL A 29 4.56 -6.89 -9.60
N GLU A 30 3.30 -7.30 -9.64
CA GLU A 30 2.73 -8.14 -10.69
C GLU A 30 1.40 -7.54 -11.15
N CYS A 31 1.12 -7.57 -12.46
CA CYS A 31 -0.19 -7.28 -13.02
C CYS A 31 -0.89 -8.61 -13.34
N VAL A 32 -2.10 -8.78 -12.82
CA VAL A 32 -2.98 -9.90 -13.10
C VAL A 32 -4.16 -9.37 -13.91
N GLU A 33 -4.26 -9.74 -15.17
CA GLU A 33 -5.37 -9.39 -16.05
C GLU A 33 -6.53 -10.36 -15.89
N ASP A 34 -7.71 -9.98 -16.38
CA ASP A 34 -8.96 -10.77 -16.29
C ASP A 34 -9.24 -11.28 -14.87
N LEU A 35 -9.11 -10.36 -13.91
CA LEU A 35 -9.16 -10.64 -12.48
C LEU A 35 -10.49 -11.26 -12.04
N LEU A 36 -11.60 -10.72 -12.54
CA LEU A 36 -12.96 -11.06 -12.15
C LEU A 36 -13.77 -11.56 -13.36
N PRO A 37 -14.82 -12.36 -13.16
CA PRO A 37 -15.85 -12.57 -14.17
C PRO A 37 -16.35 -11.23 -14.70
N ARG A 38 -16.62 -11.16 -16.00
CA ARG A 38 -16.93 -9.91 -16.70
C ARG A 38 -18.14 -9.19 -16.09
N ASP A 39 -19.20 -9.91 -15.79
CA ASP A 39 -20.41 -9.38 -15.16
C ASP A 39 -20.14 -8.76 -13.79
N LYS A 40 -19.28 -9.39 -12.99
CA LYS A 40 -18.84 -8.88 -11.68
C LYS A 40 -17.98 -7.62 -11.83
N ALA A 41 -17.06 -7.60 -12.78
CA ALA A 41 -16.22 -6.43 -13.04
C ALA A 41 -17.03 -5.22 -13.49
N GLU A 42 -17.97 -5.43 -14.42
CA GLU A 42 -18.85 -4.38 -14.95
C GLU A 42 -19.85 -3.89 -13.88
N GLY A 43 -20.44 -4.79 -13.10
CA GLY A 43 -21.36 -4.45 -12.00
C GLY A 43 -20.65 -3.61 -10.91
N LEU A 44 -19.45 -4.03 -10.52
CA LEU A 44 -18.63 -3.28 -9.58
C LEU A 44 -18.23 -1.91 -10.14
N LEU A 45 -17.79 -1.84 -11.41
CA LEU A 45 -17.47 -0.57 -12.06
C LEU A 45 -18.67 0.39 -12.05
N ALA A 46 -19.85 -0.07 -12.44
CA ALA A 46 -21.07 0.73 -12.46
C ALA A 46 -21.37 1.31 -11.07
N ARG A 47 -21.33 0.47 -10.04
CA ARG A 47 -21.56 0.87 -8.65
C ARG A 47 -20.55 1.89 -8.15
N MET A 48 -19.26 1.64 -8.39
CA MET A 48 -18.21 2.54 -7.94
C MET A 48 -18.23 3.89 -8.68
N LEU A 49 -18.60 3.92 -9.96
CA LEU A 49 -18.82 5.17 -10.70
C LEU A 49 -19.96 5.98 -10.09
N GLN A 50 -21.07 5.34 -9.71
CA GLN A 50 -22.18 5.99 -9.03
C GLN A 50 -21.72 6.62 -7.71
N LEU A 51 -21.06 5.84 -6.84
CA LEU A 51 -20.59 6.29 -5.53
C LEU A 51 -19.51 7.37 -5.64
N SER A 52 -18.70 7.33 -6.68
CA SER A 52 -17.59 8.27 -6.86
C SER A 52 -18.03 9.72 -7.11
N ARG A 53 -19.31 9.97 -7.34
CA ARG A 53 -19.85 11.33 -7.51
C ARG A 53 -19.65 12.16 -6.25
N ASP A 54 -19.76 11.52 -5.08
CA ASP A 54 -19.68 12.15 -3.76
C ASP A 54 -18.28 12.04 -3.11
N TRP A 55 -17.30 11.46 -3.83
CA TRP A 55 -15.94 11.37 -3.31
C TRP A 55 -15.23 12.71 -3.40
N THR A 56 -14.34 12.96 -2.47
CA THR A 56 -13.62 14.23 -2.33
C THR A 56 -12.13 14.07 -2.60
N SER A 57 -11.50 15.13 -3.09
CA SER A 57 -10.04 15.23 -3.14
C SER A 57 -9.49 15.39 -1.74
N GLN A 58 -8.43 14.66 -1.43
CA GLN A 58 -7.75 14.80 -0.14
C GLN A 58 -6.71 15.91 -0.20
N THR A 59 -6.64 16.69 0.86
CA THR A 59 -5.56 17.65 1.07
C THR A 59 -4.34 16.95 1.66
N TRP A 60 -3.17 17.27 1.16
CA TRP A 60 -1.90 16.82 1.70
C TRP A 60 -0.93 18.00 1.80
N PHE A 61 0.07 17.86 2.65
CA PHE A 61 1.12 18.87 2.81
C PHE A 61 2.47 18.24 2.48
N ASN A 62 3.30 18.95 1.74
CA ASN A 62 4.66 18.51 1.49
C ASN A 62 5.59 18.83 2.68
N ALA A 63 6.85 18.40 2.59
CA ALA A 63 7.86 18.63 3.64
C ALA A 63 8.13 20.11 3.91
N ASN A 64 7.79 21.01 2.99
CA ASN A 64 7.94 22.46 3.14
C ASN A 64 6.66 23.15 3.63
N GLY A 65 5.64 22.37 4.01
CA GLY A 65 4.36 22.89 4.49
C GLY A 65 3.43 23.43 3.39
N LEU A 66 3.77 23.26 2.12
CA LEU A 66 2.88 23.63 1.02
C LEU A 66 1.71 22.67 0.94
N GLU A 67 0.50 23.22 0.96
CA GLU A 67 -0.73 22.50 0.77
C GLU A 67 -0.87 22.05 -0.70
N GLY A 68 -1.27 20.79 -0.88
CA GLY A 68 -1.64 20.25 -2.18
C GLY A 68 -2.93 19.45 -2.05
N ARG A 69 -3.65 19.32 -3.16
CA ARG A 69 -4.80 18.41 -3.25
C ARG A 69 -4.46 17.25 -4.13
N THR A 70 -5.00 16.08 -3.80
CA THR A 70 -4.90 14.92 -4.71
C THR A 70 -5.65 15.24 -6.00
N HIS A 71 -5.04 14.87 -7.12
CA HIS A 71 -5.68 15.03 -8.44
C HIS A 71 -6.63 13.85 -8.78
N SER A 72 -6.98 13.09 -7.76
CA SER A 72 -8.03 12.08 -7.77
C SER A 72 -8.94 12.30 -6.57
N ARG A 73 -10.21 11.96 -6.71
CA ARG A 73 -11.16 11.94 -5.60
C ARG A 73 -11.16 10.55 -4.98
N SER A 74 -11.35 10.44 -3.67
CA SER A 74 -11.22 9.16 -2.97
C SER A 74 -12.19 9.01 -1.81
N ARG A 75 -12.45 7.76 -1.45
CA ARG A 75 -13.14 7.35 -0.22
C ARG A 75 -12.58 6.03 0.29
N ALA A 76 -12.49 5.91 1.60
CA ALA A 76 -12.09 4.67 2.28
C ALA A 76 -13.31 3.90 2.76
N TYR A 77 -13.18 2.57 2.78
CA TYR A 77 -14.22 1.66 3.24
C TYR A 77 -13.63 0.56 4.12
N TYR A 78 -14.44 0.13 5.08
CA TYR A 78 -14.19 -1.07 5.87
C TYR A 78 -14.73 -2.31 5.16
N ILE A 79 -14.01 -3.42 5.26
CA ILE A 79 -14.39 -4.72 4.73
C ILE A 79 -14.54 -5.66 5.92
N PRO A 80 -15.78 -6.06 6.30
CA PRO A 80 -16.02 -6.95 7.42
C PRO A 80 -15.43 -8.33 7.18
N ALA A 81 -15.03 -9.03 8.25
CA ALA A 81 -14.60 -10.41 8.16
C ALA A 81 -15.75 -11.32 7.70
N ALA A 82 -15.41 -12.39 7.00
CA ALA A 82 -16.39 -13.40 6.60
C ALA A 82 -17.05 -14.01 7.87
N GLY A 83 -18.30 -13.72 8.08
CA GLY A 83 -19.06 -14.11 9.29
C GLY A 83 -19.69 -12.92 10.02
N ASP A 84 -19.14 -11.70 9.91
CA ASP A 84 -19.71 -10.49 10.50
C ASP A 84 -20.85 -9.89 9.65
N ALA A 85 -21.11 -10.45 8.49
CA ALA A 85 -22.10 -9.95 7.53
C ALA A 85 -23.54 -9.90 8.04
N ARG A 86 -23.83 -10.53 9.19
CA ARG A 86 -25.17 -10.46 9.83
C ARG A 86 -25.47 -9.11 10.48
N SER A 87 -24.47 -8.27 10.69
CA SER A 87 -24.64 -6.90 11.21
C SER A 87 -24.79 -5.84 10.11
N SER A 88 -24.44 -6.15 8.84
CA SER A 88 -24.44 -5.20 7.74
C SER A 88 -25.83 -4.77 7.27
N GLY A 89 -26.84 -5.65 7.35
CA GLY A 89 -28.21 -5.30 6.97
C GLY A 89 -28.81 -4.19 7.83
N ARG A 90 -28.57 -4.22 9.14
CA ARG A 90 -29.08 -3.18 10.06
C ARG A 90 -28.28 -1.87 10.02
N ALA A 91 -26.98 -1.95 9.73
CA ALA A 91 -26.11 -0.76 9.61
C ALA A 91 -26.40 -0.01 8.30
N SER A 92 -26.65 -0.72 7.19
CA SER A 92 -27.02 -0.12 5.90
C SER A 92 -28.39 0.57 5.95
N GLU A 93 -29.41 -0.03 6.60
CA GLU A 93 -30.70 0.62 6.78
C GLU A 93 -30.64 1.84 7.71
N ARG A 94 -29.81 1.82 8.77
CA ARG A 94 -29.59 3.00 9.62
C ARG A 94 -28.86 4.12 8.89
N ALA A 95 -27.84 3.81 8.08
CA ALA A 95 -27.12 4.80 7.30
C ALA A 95 -28.04 5.45 6.24
N MET A 96 -28.88 4.67 5.55
CA MET A 96 -29.86 5.20 4.59
C MET A 96 -30.94 6.05 5.24
N LYS A 97 -31.37 5.72 6.49
CA LYS A 97 -32.32 6.56 7.23
C LYS A 97 -31.69 7.85 7.76
N GLN A 98 -30.43 7.84 8.18
CA GLN A 98 -29.73 9.05 8.63
C GLN A 98 -29.43 10.03 7.48
N GLU A 99 -29.19 9.53 6.26
CA GLU A 99 -29.01 10.41 5.07
C GLU A 99 -30.32 11.05 4.61
N ALA A 100 -31.49 10.46 4.96
CA ALA A 100 -32.81 11.00 4.60
C ALA A 100 -33.35 12.06 5.59
N GLU A 101 -32.77 12.14 6.79
CA GLU A 101 -33.23 13.05 7.87
C GLU A 101 -32.26 14.20 8.18
N SER A 102 -31.20 14.42 7.40
CA SER A 102 -30.26 15.54 7.61
C SER A 102 -30.81 16.84 7.02
N ASP A 103 -31.29 17.70 7.89
CA ASP A 103 -31.70 19.08 7.66
C ASP A 103 -30.47 19.94 7.26
N PRO A 104 -30.53 20.75 6.16
CA PRO A 104 -29.39 21.54 5.68
C PRO A 104 -28.93 22.66 6.60
N GLU A 105 -29.69 23.05 7.61
CA GLU A 105 -29.35 24.18 8.48
C GLU A 105 -28.45 23.85 9.69
N ALA A 106 -28.09 22.58 9.90
CA ALA A 106 -27.29 22.16 11.07
C ALA A 106 -25.77 22.14 10.86
N GLN A 107 -25.22 22.68 9.77
CA GLN A 107 -23.80 22.51 9.39
C GLN A 107 -22.81 23.50 10.01
N ASP A 108 -23.25 24.44 10.88
CA ASP A 108 -22.34 25.50 11.37
C ASP A 108 -21.84 25.35 12.84
N LYS A 109 -21.82 24.13 13.38
CA LYS A 109 -21.13 23.89 14.65
C LYS A 109 -20.21 22.67 14.59
N ARG A 110 -19.10 22.77 13.85
CA ARG A 110 -17.99 21.83 13.99
C ARG A 110 -17.34 22.02 15.36
N LYS A 111 -17.71 21.16 16.30
CA LYS A 111 -16.92 20.94 17.51
C LYS A 111 -15.50 20.58 17.11
N VAL A 112 -14.52 21.36 17.53
CA VAL A 112 -13.11 20.99 17.52
C VAL A 112 -13.00 19.74 18.40
N SER A 113 -12.73 18.58 17.79
CA SER A 113 -12.50 17.34 18.55
C SER A 113 -11.28 17.54 19.44
N THR A 114 -11.41 17.24 20.72
CA THR A 114 -10.32 17.33 21.70
C THR A 114 -9.25 16.29 21.40
N ASP A 115 -8.02 16.52 21.90
CA ASP A 115 -6.91 15.55 21.72
C ASP A 115 -7.21 14.21 22.43
N GLU A 116 -8.12 14.18 23.40
CA GLU A 116 -8.61 12.97 24.07
C GLU A 116 -9.52 12.14 23.17
N ASP A 117 -10.43 12.77 22.40
CA ASP A 117 -11.28 12.07 21.43
C ASP A 117 -10.44 11.39 20.33
N ARG A 118 -9.30 12.00 19.98
CA ARG A 118 -8.36 11.44 18.98
C ARG A 118 -7.53 10.28 19.52
N ARG A 119 -7.21 10.27 20.82
CA ARG A 119 -6.54 9.14 21.49
C ARG A 119 -7.46 7.94 21.63
N ALA A 120 -8.70 8.13 22.05
CA ALA A 120 -9.68 7.07 22.20
C ALA A 120 -9.95 6.32 20.88
N THR A 121 -9.96 7.03 19.74
CA THR A 121 -10.13 6.42 18.41
C THR A 121 -8.91 5.64 17.90
N GLN A 122 -7.72 5.84 18.47
CA GLN A 122 -6.51 5.08 18.13
C GLN A 122 -6.30 3.83 19.00
N GLU A 123 -6.81 3.81 20.22
CA GLU A 123 -6.74 2.64 21.12
C GLU A 123 -7.75 1.55 20.75
N GLU A 124 -8.86 1.89 20.09
CA GLU A 124 -9.85 0.93 19.57
C GLU A 124 -9.55 0.53 18.11
N GLY A 125 -8.40 0.03 17.77
CA GLY A 125 -7.94 -0.72 16.59
C GLY A 125 -8.65 -0.56 15.23
N MET A 126 -9.81 0.06 15.14
CA MET A 126 -10.59 0.24 13.93
C MET A 126 -11.35 1.57 13.98
N ASP A 127 -11.08 2.42 13.00
CA ASP A 127 -11.82 3.67 12.83
C ASP A 127 -13.29 3.34 12.52
N LYS A 128 -14.13 3.38 13.54
CA LYS A 128 -15.58 3.11 13.46
C LYS A 128 -16.31 4.14 12.57
N SER A 129 -15.62 5.19 12.11
CA SER A 129 -16.18 6.20 11.20
C SER A 129 -16.18 5.76 9.74
N LEU A 130 -15.47 4.67 9.38
CA LEU A 130 -15.44 4.20 8.00
C LEU A 130 -16.75 3.51 7.63
N ALA A 131 -17.34 3.93 6.49
CA ALA A 131 -18.47 3.23 5.92
C ALA A 131 -18.08 1.80 5.53
N VAL A 132 -19.04 0.88 5.66
CA VAL A 132 -18.89 -0.50 5.14
C VAL A 132 -18.81 -0.45 3.61
N ALA A 133 -17.98 -1.29 3.03
CA ALA A 133 -17.86 -1.41 1.59
C ALA A 133 -19.20 -1.82 0.95
N PRO A 134 -19.52 -1.33 -0.26
CA PRO A 134 -20.75 -1.69 -0.95
C PRO A 134 -20.79 -3.20 -1.26
N ALA A 135 -22.00 -3.76 -1.37
CA ALA A 135 -22.23 -5.19 -1.55
C ALA A 135 -21.46 -5.75 -2.75
N GLU A 136 -21.45 -5.03 -3.87
CA GLU A 136 -20.75 -5.42 -5.09
C GLU A 136 -19.22 -5.54 -4.87
N LEU A 137 -18.65 -4.72 -3.98
CA LEU A 137 -17.25 -4.85 -3.60
C LEU A 137 -17.05 -6.04 -2.65
N LEU A 138 -17.92 -6.22 -1.67
CA LEU A 138 -17.85 -7.36 -0.75
C LEU A 138 -17.96 -8.70 -1.46
N ASP A 139 -18.78 -8.79 -2.50
CA ASP A 139 -18.95 -9.99 -3.33
C ASP A 139 -17.69 -10.38 -4.11
N VAL A 140 -16.86 -9.41 -4.50
CA VAL A 140 -15.65 -9.70 -5.30
C VAL A 140 -14.38 -9.85 -4.46
N VAL A 141 -14.35 -9.35 -3.23
CA VAL A 141 -13.17 -9.48 -2.35
C VAL A 141 -12.71 -10.93 -2.19
N PRO A 142 -13.58 -11.93 -1.95
CA PRO A 142 -13.15 -13.34 -1.86
C PRO A 142 -12.50 -13.85 -3.15
N LEU A 143 -12.99 -13.43 -4.32
CA LEU A 143 -12.41 -13.80 -5.63
C LEU A 143 -11.00 -13.21 -5.78
N VAL A 144 -10.82 -11.94 -5.43
CA VAL A 144 -9.50 -11.29 -5.44
C VAL A 144 -8.54 -12.01 -4.48
N VAL A 145 -9.00 -12.34 -3.27
CA VAL A 145 -8.20 -13.06 -2.26
C VAL A 145 -7.73 -14.41 -2.80
N GLU A 146 -8.62 -15.17 -3.46
CA GLU A 146 -8.25 -16.46 -4.02
C GLU A 146 -7.21 -16.34 -5.14
N VAL A 147 -7.37 -15.37 -6.04
CA VAL A 147 -6.37 -15.09 -7.09
C VAL A 147 -5.02 -14.74 -6.47
N VAL A 148 -4.97 -13.86 -5.47
CA VAL A 148 -3.73 -13.46 -4.79
C VAL A 148 -3.09 -14.67 -4.10
N ARG A 149 -3.85 -15.50 -3.40
CA ARG A 149 -3.35 -16.73 -2.75
C ARG A 149 -2.77 -17.73 -3.75
N ARG A 150 -3.42 -17.92 -4.90
CA ARG A 150 -2.90 -18.77 -5.98
C ARG A 150 -1.58 -18.24 -6.52
N ARG A 151 -1.48 -16.92 -6.79
CA ARG A 151 -0.24 -16.30 -7.25
C ARG A 151 0.85 -16.35 -6.17
N GLN A 152 0.49 -16.22 -4.92
CA GLN A 152 1.43 -16.35 -3.80
C GLN A 152 2.03 -17.76 -3.75
N ARG A 153 1.21 -18.82 -3.89
CA ARG A 153 1.70 -20.22 -3.97
C ARG A 153 2.65 -20.40 -5.15
N GLN A 154 2.28 -19.91 -6.34
CA GLN A 154 3.14 -19.99 -7.53
C GLN A 154 4.50 -19.32 -7.30
N ARG A 155 4.53 -18.13 -6.72
CA ARG A 155 5.78 -17.43 -6.39
C ARG A 155 6.65 -18.18 -5.39
N MET A 156 6.06 -18.90 -4.44
CA MET A 156 6.79 -19.76 -3.51
C MET A 156 7.41 -20.96 -4.24
N GLU A 157 6.67 -21.61 -5.13
CA GLU A 157 7.15 -22.71 -5.96
C GLU A 157 8.29 -22.28 -6.89
N ASP A 158 8.22 -21.07 -7.42
CA ASP A 158 9.25 -20.47 -8.26
C ASP A 158 10.50 -19.99 -7.46
N GLY A 159 10.52 -20.19 -6.14
CA GLY A 159 11.61 -19.76 -5.25
C GLY A 159 11.71 -18.24 -5.11
N LEU A 160 10.68 -17.49 -5.48
CA LEU A 160 10.63 -16.05 -5.39
C LEU A 160 10.30 -15.64 -3.95
N SER A 161 11.28 -15.17 -3.20
CA SER A 161 11.11 -14.79 -1.80
C SER A 161 10.19 -13.60 -1.60
N GLY A 162 9.62 -13.47 -0.42
CA GLY A 162 8.95 -12.27 0.06
C GLY A 162 7.53 -12.46 0.56
N SER A 163 6.94 -13.64 0.35
CA SER A 163 5.54 -13.88 0.74
C SER A 163 5.34 -15.15 1.56
N GLU A 164 6.43 -15.81 1.96
CA GLU A 164 6.38 -17.07 2.70
C GLU A 164 5.63 -16.89 4.03
N GLY A 165 4.64 -17.72 4.27
CA GLY A 165 3.86 -17.76 5.52
C GLY A 165 2.90 -16.59 5.72
N LEU A 166 2.82 -15.64 4.80
CA LEU A 166 1.91 -14.51 4.92
C LEU A 166 0.52 -14.91 4.45
N ARG A 167 -0.46 -14.89 5.36
CA ARG A 167 -1.89 -14.91 5.01
C ARG A 167 -2.33 -13.49 4.75
N TRP A 168 -2.77 -13.20 3.53
CA TRP A 168 -3.35 -11.91 3.20
C TRP A 168 -4.87 -11.95 3.33
N ASN A 169 -5.42 -11.07 4.16
CA ASN A 169 -6.86 -10.95 4.41
C ASN A 169 -7.23 -9.47 4.49
N PRO A 170 -7.61 -8.85 3.36
CA PRO A 170 -7.91 -7.42 3.34
C PRO A 170 -9.18 -7.13 4.16
N ASN A 171 -9.08 -6.15 5.04
CA ASN A 171 -10.18 -5.67 5.89
C ASN A 171 -10.45 -4.17 5.70
N TYR A 172 -9.79 -3.57 4.72
CA TYR A 172 -9.84 -2.14 4.47
C TYR A 172 -9.47 -1.84 3.01
N CYS A 173 -10.10 -0.85 2.41
CA CYS A 173 -9.69 -0.36 1.10
C CYS A 173 -9.78 1.17 1.00
N ILE A 174 -8.96 1.72 0.10
CA ILE A 174 -9.11 3.09 -0.40
C ILE A 174 -9.47 3.02 -1.87
N CYS A 175 -10.58 3.66 -2.22
CA CYS A 175 -11.04 3.78 -3.58
C CYS A 175 -10.71 5.16 -4.14
N HIS A 176 -10.18 5.21 -5.36
CA HIS A 176 -9.91 6.45 -6.09
C HIS A 176 -10.64 6.46 -7.41
N VAL A 177 -11.14 7.63 -7.82
CA VAL A 177 -11.56 7.90 -9.19
C VAL A 177 -10.57 8.85 -9.85
N TYR A 178 -10.10 8.45 -11.02
CA TYR A 178 -9.30 9.25 -11.94
C TYR A 178 -10.22 9.67 -13.07
N ASP A 179 -10.60 10.93 -13.11
CA ASP A 179 -11.64 11.41 -14.04
C ASP A 179 -11.13 11.50 -15.47
N ASP A 180 -9.87 11.88 -15.66
CA ASP A 180 -9.25 12.10 -16.96
C ASP A 180 -7.74 11.83 -16.97
N HIS A 181 -7.07 12.19 -18.07
CA HIS A 181 -5.64 12.04 -18.27
C HIS A 181 -4.78 12.87 -17.30
N ARG A 182 -5.31 13.96 -16.73
CA ARG A 182 -4.62 14.84 -15.77
C ARG A 182 -4.68 14.31 -14.35
N SER A 183 -5.72 13.54 -14.05
CA SER A 183 -5.85 12.90 -12.75
C SER A 183 -4.65 11.98 -12.51
N HIS A 184 -3.96 12.13 -11.39
CA HIS A 184 -2.74 11.38 -11.07
C HIS A 184 -2.57 11.14 -9.57
N LEU A 185 -1.65 10.25 -9.23
CA LEU A 185 -1.17 10.03 -7.88
C LEU A 185 0.35 9.97 -7.94
N GLY A 186 1.01 10.90 -7.26
CA GLY A 186 2.47 11.00 -7.24
C GLY A 186 3.15 9.75 -6.69
N ALA A 187 4.42 9.56 -7.03
CA ALA A 187 5.20 8.43 -6.55
C ALA A 187 5.37 8.47 -5.03
N HIS A 188 4.87 7.43 -4.34
CA HIS A 188 4.88 7.28 -2.89
C HIS A 188 5.05 5.81 -2.49
N SER A 189 5.37 5.57 -1.24
CA SER A 189 5.20 4.27 -0.58
C SER A 189 4.07 4.40 0.45
N ASP A 190 3.29 3.35 0.63
CA ASP A 190 2.25 3.34 1.65
C ASP A 190 2.86 3.44 3.05
N THR A 191 2.17 4.13 3.95
CA THR A 191 2.54 4.20 5.37
C THR A 191 2.39 2.85 6.04
N LEU A 192 3.43 2.40 6.75
CA LEU A 192 3.47 1.10 7.41
C LEU A 192 2.75 1.07 8.76
N SER A 193 2.37 2.22 9.32
CA SER A 193 1.76 2.32 10.65
C SER A 193 0.53 1.43 10.83
N ASN A 194 -0.28 1.31 9.78
CA ASN A 194 -1.54 0.56 9.84
C ASN A 194 -1.48 -0.81 9.16
N ILE A 195 -0.58 -0.97 8.21
CA ILE A 195 -0.47 -2.22 7.41
C ILE A 195 0.69 -3.11 7.86
N GLY A 196 1.55 -2.58 8.71
CA GLY A 196 2.74 -3.26 9.20
C GLY A 196 3.84 -3.43 8.15
N PRO A 197 5.00 -3.96 8.58
CA PRO A 197 6.09 -4.33 7.69
C PRO A 197 5.71 -5.47 6.74
N ARG A 198 6.29 -5.45 5.54
CA ARG A 198 6.13 -6.50 4.51
C ARG A 198 4.68 -6.73 4.08
N ALA A 199 3.88 -5.68 4.09
CA ALA A 199 2.48 -5.75 3.68
C ALA A 199 2.34 -6.12 2.20
N ILE A 200 1.35 -6.97 1.91
CA ILE A 200 0.83 -7.17 0.55
C ILE A 200 -0.28 -6.16 0.34
N VAL A 201 -0.22 -5.43 -0.76
CA VAL A 201 -1.23 -4.44 -1.15
C VAL A 201 -1.70 -4.74 -2.57
N VAL A 202 -3.01 -4.73 -2.79
CA VAL A 202 -3.60 -5.08 -4.09
C VAL A 202 -4.46 -3.95 -4.61
N GLY A 203 -4.12 -3.44 -5.78
CA GLY A 203 -4.88 -2.40 -6.45
C GLY A 203 -5.70 -2.95 -7.62
N VAL A 204 -7.02 -3.08 -7.46
CA VAL A 204 -7.94 -3.45 -8.55
C VAL A 204 -8.18 -2.22 -9.43
N SER A 205 -8.11 -2.41 -10.75
CA SER A 205 -8.28 -1.36 -11.76
C SER A 205 -9.48 -1.66 -12.65
N LEU A 206 -10.42 -0.72 -12.69
CA LEU A 206 -11.64 -0.83 -13.49
C LEU A 206 -11.82 0.43 -14.36
N GLY A 207 -12.33 0.27 -15.56
CA GLY A 207 -12.61 1.38 -16.49
C GLY A 207 -11.44 1.70 -17.42
N ALA A 208 -11.16 2.98 -17.69
CA ALA A 208 -10.15 3.41 -18.65
C ALA A 208 -8.75 2.91 -18.28
N LYS A 209 -8.00 2.45 -19.27
CA LYS A 209 -6.60 2.00 -19.10
C LYS A 209 -5.69 3.13 -18.62
N ARG A 210 -4.84 2.85 -17.65
CA ARG A 210 -3.81 3.76 -17.15
C ARG A 210 -2.47 3.03 -17.03
N VAL A 211 -1.44 3.79 -16.69
CA VAL A 211 -0.10 3.26 -16.42
C VAL A 211 0.17 3.33 -14.90
N PHE A 212 0.70 2.25 -14.37
CA PHE A 212 1.24 2.17 -13.02
C PHE A 212 2.76 2.23 -13.09
N VAL A 213 3.36 3.12 -12.34
CA VAL A 213 4.80 3.30 -12.32
C VAL A 213 5.35 2.84 -10.99
N VAL A 214 6.43 2.09 -11.03
CA VAL A 214 7.17 1.64 -9.85
C VAL A 214 8.62 2.06 -10.02
N GLU A 215 9.19 2.65 -8.97
CA GLU A 215 10.59 3.07 -8.95
C GLU A 215 11.27 2.63 -7.66
N GLU A 216 12.50 2.18 -7.74
CA GLU A 216 13.27 1.78 -6.56
C GLU A 216 13.62 2.99 -5.69
N THR A 217 13.43 2.84 -4.37
CA THR A 217 13.85 3.85 -3.40
C THR A 217 15.34 3.73 -3.15
N LEU A 218 16.09 4.69 -3.63
CA LEU A 218 17.54 4.72 -3.48
C LEU A 218 17.96 5.24 -2.09
N PRO A 219 19.08 4.76 -1.55
CA PRO A 219 19.68 5.32 -0.36
C PRO A 219 19.99 6.82 -0.53
N ARG A 220 19.94 7.57 0.56
CA ARG A 220 20.25 9.01 0.52
C ARG A 220 21.63 9.28 -0.06
N GLY A 221 21.70 10.16 -1.06
CA GLY A 221 22.93 10.55 -1.75
C GLY A 221 23.37 9.59 -2.87
N VAL A 222 22.61 8.53 -3.12
CA VAL A 222 22.83 7.66 -4.30
C VAL A 222 21.99 8.19 -5.45
N LYS A 223 22.60 8.41 -6.59
CA LYS A 223 21.91 8.81 -7.82
C LYS A 223 21.38 7.57 -8.55
N PRO A 224 20.22 7.68 -9.21
CA PRO A 224 19.77 6.59 -10.08
C PRO A 224 20.80 6.32 -11.18
N PRO A 225 20.96 5.05 -11.59
CA PRO A 225 21.83 4.71 -12.72
C PRO A 225 21.35 5.43 -13.99
N PRO A 226 22.23 5.72 -14.93
CA PRO A 226 21.85 6.32 -16.21
C PRO A 226 20.80 5.47 -16.92
N ALA A 227 19.86 6.12 -17.60
CA ALA A 227 18.87 5.42 -18.40
C ALA A 227 19.57 4.53 -19.45
N GLY A 228 19.21 3.24 -19.51
CA GLY A 228 19.79 2.27 -20.43
C GLY A 228 21.03 1.53 -19.91
N SER A 229 21.46 1.73 -18.67
CA SER A 229 22.65 1.06 -18.10
C SER A 229 22.49 -0.44 -17.81
N GLY A 230 21.33 -1.05 -18.13
CA GLY A 230 21.07 -2.48 -17.91
C GLY A 230 20.99 -2.91 -16.44
N SER A 231 21.19 -1.98 -15.50
CA SER A 231 21.02 -2.29 -14.08
C SER A 231 19.54 -2.39 -13.73
N GLU A 232 19.14 -3.42 -12.98
CA GLU A 232 17.75 -3.67 -12.57
C GLU A 232 17.17 -2.62 -11.61
N GLY A 233 17.97 -1.64 -11.17
CA GLY A 233 17.58 -0.51 -10.33
C GLY A 233 16.97 0.61 -11.17
N GLY A 234 15.72 0.51 -11.56
CA GLY A 234 15.10 1.50 -12.42
C GLY A 234 13.61 1.69 -12.18
N LYS A 235 13.10 2.65 -12.92
CA LYS A 235 11.67 2.91 -13.02
C LYS A 235 11.07 1.95 -14.05
N LYS A 236 10.05 1.19 -13.64
CA LYS A 236 9.26 0.34 -14.54
C LYS A 236 7.83 0.83 -14.63
N SER A 237 7.22 0.62 -15.79
CA SER A 237 5.84 0.96 -16.07
C SER A 237 5.06 -0.31 -16.40
N LEU A 238 3.86 -0.44 -15.82
CA LEU A 238 2.93 -1.53 -16.07
C LEU A 238 1.62 -0.93 -16.60
N ASP A 239 1.08 -1.51 -17.64
CA ASP A 239 -0.26 -1.19 -18.10
C ASP A 239 -1.29 -1.71 -17.09
N MET A 240 -2.30 -0.89 -16.81
CA MET A 240 -3.46 -1.27 -16.00
C MET A 240 -4.71 -1.24 -16.89
N PRO A 241 -5.03 -2.32 -17.61
CA PRO A 241 -6.30 -2.38 -18.34
C PRO A 241 -7.49 -2.44 -17.38
N HIS A 242 -8.69 -2.40 -17.95
CA HIS A 242 -9.91 -2.75 -17.22
C HIS A 242 -9.83 -4.17 -16.68
N ASN A 243 -10.39 -4.40 -15.48
CA ASN A 243 -10.45 -5.71 -14.84
C ASN A 243 -9.07 -6.36 -14.59
N CYS A 244 -8.10 -5.56 -14.13
CA CYS A 244 -6.82 -6.09 -13.68
C CYS A 244 -6.55 -5.79 -12.20
N ALA A 245 -5.62 -6.53 -11.61
CA ALA A 245 -5.05 -6.23 -10.31
C ALA A 245 -3.55 -6.00 -10.40
N ILE A 246 -3.08 -4.94 -9.76
CA ILE A 246 -1.67 -4.76 -9.42
C ILE A 246 -1.45 -5.33 -8.03
N VAL A 247 -0.68 -6.40 -7.94
CA VAL A 247 -0.28 -7.00 -6.67
C VAL A 247 1.10 -6.49 -6.31
N MET A 248 1.18 -5.73 -5.22
CA MET A 248 2.42 -5.29 -4.60
C MET A 248 2.77 -6.28 -3.49
N TRP A 249 3.78 -7.11 -3.75
CA TRP A 249 4.20 -8.15 -2.82
C TRP A 249 4.97 -7.62 -1.61
N ALA A 250 5.13 -8.45 -0.60
CA ALA A 250 5.86 -8.11 0.63
C ALA A 250 7.24 -7.52 0.34
N GLY A 251 7.56 -6.41 1.01
CA GLY A 251 8.80 -5.65 0.79
C GLY A 251 8.70 -4.58 -0.31
N CYS A 252 7.57 -4.49 -1.03
CA CYS A 252 7.37 -3.45 -2.03
C CYS A 252 7.33 -2.06 -1.37
N GLN A 253 6.58 -1.91 -0.29
CA GLN A 253 6.41 -0.61 0.38
C GLN A 253 7.70 -0.11 1.05
N GLU A 254 8.60 -1.01 1.38
CA GLU A 254 9.88 -0.69 2.00
C GLU A 254 10.93 -0.20 1.01
N ARG A 255 10.88 -0.70 -0.24
CA ARG A 255 11.96 -0.55 -1.21
C ARG A 255 11.59 0.20 -2.47
N TYR A 256 10.30 0.37 -2.73
CA TYR A 256 9.82 0.97 -3.95
C TYR A 256 8.77 2.04 -3.66
N LYS A 257 8.77 3.04 -4.51
CA LYS A 257 7.65 3.97 -4.66
C LYS A 257 6.81 3.56 -5.84
N HIS A 258 5.54 3.86 -5.77
CA HIS A 258 4.61 3.60 -6.85
C HIS A 258 3.67 4.78 -7.06
N GLY A 259 3.08 4.87 -8.26
CA GLY A 259 2.17 5.96 -8.59
C GLY A 259 1.47 5.76 -9.93
N VAL A 260 0.53 6.67 -10.19
CA VAL A 260 -0.20 6.76 -11.47
C VAL A 260 0.12 8.12 -12.07
N PRO A 261 0.94 8.21 -13.12
CA PRO A 261 1.36 9.49 -13.68
C PRO A 261 0.24 10.17 -14.50
N VAL A 262 0.42 11.46 -14.74
CA VAL A 262 -0.30 12.19 -15.79
C VAL A 262 -0.01 11.54 -17.14
N MET A 263 -1.03 11.42 -17.99
CA MET A 263 -0.93 10.83 -19.34
C MET A 263 -0.90 11.93 -20.38
N SER A 264 0.26 12.29 -20.89
CA SER A 264 0.42 13.38 -21.86
C SER A 264 -0.35 13.20 -23.19
N LYS A 265 -0.54 11.94 -23.60
CA LYS A 265 -1.23 11.58 -24.85
C LYS A 265 -2.74 11.28 -24.67
N GLY A 266 -3.30 11.62 -23.48
CA GLY A 266 -4.66 11.24 -23.13
C GLY A 266 -4.76 9.79 -22.62
N VAL A 267 -5.96 9.35 -22.35
CA VAL A 267 -6.29 7.97 -21.92
C VAL A 267 -7.29 7.38 -22.91
N GLY A 268 -7.22 6.05 -23.07
CA GLY A 268 -8.24 5.32 -23.81
C GLY A 268 -9.62 5.45 -23.15
N THR A 269 -10.66 5.18 -23.90
CA THR A 269 -12.03 5.20 -23.40
C THR A 269 -12.51 3.78 -23.12
N HIS A 270 -13.27 3.63 -22.03
CA HIS A 270 -14.01 2.42 -21.72
C HIS A 270 -15.50 2.62 -22.01
N PRO A 271 -16.23 1.65 -22.57
CA PRO A 271 -17.63 1.84 -23.00
C PRO A 271 -18.54 2.41 -21.91
N MET A 272 -18.38 1.95 -20.66
CA MET A 272 -19.19 2.38 -19.53
C MET A 272 -18.66 3.64 -18.83
N SER A 273 -17.35 3.76 -18.66
CA SER A 273 -16.76 4.82 -17.84
C SER A 273 -16.16 5.98 -18.61
N GLY A 274 -16.14 5.92 -19.94
CA GLY A 274 -15.42 6.91 -20.76
C GLY A 274 -13.94 6.96 -20.38
N THR A 275 -13.44 8.14 -20.03
CA THR A 275 -12.04 8.35 -19.61
C THR A 275 -11.78 8.02 -18.13
N LYS A 276 -12.84 7.70 -17.36
CA LYS A 276 -12.73 7.48 -15.93
C LYS A 276 -12.15 6.10 -15.61
N ARG A 277 -11.28 6.07 -14.62
CA ARG A 277 -10.76 4.84 -14.01
C ARG A 277 -11.09 4.83 -12.53
N ILE A 278 -11.59 3.71 -12.06
CA ILE A 278 -11.72 3.39 -10.63
C ILE A 278 -10.51 2.53 -10.20
N SER A 279 -9.90 2.91 -9.09
CA SER A 279 -8.90 2.10 -8.39
C SER A 279 -9.42 1.72 -7.03
N ILE A 280 -9.38 0.43 -6.69
CA ILE A 280 -9.76 -0.08 -5.38
C ILE A 280 -8.49 -0.70 -4.78
N THR A 281 -7.89 -0.03 -3.80
CA THR A 281 -6.65 -0.50 -3.18
C THR A 281 -6.98 -1.22 -1.88
N LEU A 282 -6.93 -2.54 -1.92
CA LEU A 282 -7.22 -3.46 -0.82
C LEU A 282 -5.97 -3.61 0.06
N ARG A 283 -6.16 -3.50 1.37
CA ARG A 283 -5.10 -3.61 2.39
C ARG A 283 -5.59 -4.41 3.59
N GLU A 284 -4.66 -5.05 4.26
CA GLU A 284 -4.88 -5.63 5.58
C GLU A 284 -4.33 -4.67 6.63
N ARG A 285 -5.24 -4.02 7.38
CA ARG A 285 -4.83 -3.28 8.58
C ARG A 285 -4.52 -4.27 9.70
N LYS A 286 -3.40 -4.08 10.35
CA LYS A 286 -2.97 -4.87 11.49
C LYS A 286 -3.51 -4.25 12.77
N GLU A 287 -4.02 -5.08 13.69
CA GLU A 287 -4.45 -4.64 15.03
C GLU A 287 -3.26 -4.16 15.85
N SER A 288 -2.10 -4.76 15.65
CA SER A 288 -0.86 -4.36 16.30
C SER A 288 0.35 -4.53 15.39
N LEU A 289 1.37 -3.74 15.65
CA LEU A 289 2.68 -3.90 15.03
C LEU A 289 3.50 -5.00 15.74
N PRO A 290 4.51 -5.59 15.09
CA PRO A 290 5.48 -6.47 15.75
C PRO A 290 6.04 -5.83 17.03
N SER A 291 6.24 -6.64 18.08
CA SER A 291 6.69 -6.17 19.40
C SER A 291 7.99 -5.36 19.37
N CYS A 292 8.90 -5.70 18.45
CA CYS A 292 10.17 -4.95 18.28
C CYS A 292 9.96 -3.51 17.76
N LEU A 293 8.79 -3.21 17.20
CA LEU A 293 8.41 -1.86 16.74
C LEU A 293 7.59 -1.10 17.79
N LEU A 294 7.14 -1.76 18.84
CA LEU A 294 6.36 -1.14 19.92
C LEU A 294 7.30 -0.58 21.03
N PRO A 295 6.81 0.35 21.87
CA PRO A 295 5.58 1.13 21.64
C PRO A 295 5.77 2.13 20.50
N VAL A 296 4.66 2.57 19.90
CA VAL A 296 4.65 3.66 18.93
C VAL A 296 4.99 4.95 19.68
N PRO A 297 6.07 5.67 19.32
CA PRO A 297 6.44 6.90 20.03
C PRO A 297 5.59 8.07 19.58
N ASP A 298 5.32 8.98 20.48
CA ASP A 298 4.83 10.30 20.12
C ASP A 298 5.97 11.16 19.53
N CYS A 299 5.68 11.91 18.49
CA CYS A 299 6.61 12.92 17.99
C CYS A 299 6.56 14.19 18.88
N ARG A 300 7.44 15.16 18.61
CA ARG A 300 7.46 16.42 19.36
C ARG A 300 6.16 17.24 19.23
N CYS A 301 5.31 16.92 18.26
CA CYS A 301 3.97 17.48 18.11
C CYS A 301 2.93 16.80 19.02
N ARG A 302 3.33 15.88 19.88
CA ARG A 302 2.47 15.10 20.79
C ARG A 302 1.39 14.28 20.04
N VAL A 303 1.74 13.75 18.88
CA VAL A 303 0.91 12.81 18.12
C VAL A 303 1.75 11.59 17.78
N PRO A 304 1.14 10.40 17.63
CA PRO A 304 1.85 9.19 17.24
C PRO A 304 2.65 9.41 15.96
N ALA A 305 3.90 9.00 15.97
CA ALA A 305 4.77 9.07 14.80
C ALA A 305 4.44 7.95 13.82
N SER A 306 4.61 8.22 12.53
CA SER A 306 4.36 7.24 11.48
C SER A 306 5.52 6.29 11.27
N LEU A 307 5.23 5.00 11.16
CA LEU A 307 6.21 3.98 10.81
C LEU A 307 6.55 4.07 9.33
N LYS A 308 7.82 4.22 9.03
CA LYS A 308 8.41 4.29 7.69
C LYS A 308 9.51 3.24 7.54
N ALA A 309 9.89 2.96 6.31
CA ALA A 309 11.08 2.19 5.99
C ALA A 309 12.07 3.03 5.19
N ARG A 310 13.34 2.72 5.34
CA ARG A 310 14.45 3.36 4.62
C ARG A 310 15.44 2.30 4.15
N VAL A 311 15.89 2.41 2.90
CA VAL A 311 16.97 1.59 2.37
C VAL A 311 18.30 2.24 2.72
N LYS A 312 19.20 1.50 3.38
CA LYS A 312 20.58 1.92 3.67
C LYS A 312 21.49 1.68 2.46
N ARG A 313 22.69 2.30 2.46
CA ARG A 313 23.67 2.11 1.38
C ARG A 313 24.11 0.66 1.18
N ASN A 314 24.07 -0.16 2.22
CA ASN A 314 24.35 -1.60 2.18
C ASN A 314 23.14 -2.44 1.72
N GLY A 315 22.07 -1.83 1.25
CA GLY A 315 20.87 -2.49 0.79
C GLY A 315 19.92 -3.00 1.89
N GLN A 316 20.29 -2.88 3.17
CA GLN A 316 19.39 -3.26 4.27
C GLN A 316 18.23 -2.30 4.39
N VAL A 317 17.05 -2.82 4.75
CA VAL A 317 15.89 -2.04 5.14
C VAL A 317 15.96 -1.77 6.64
N GLU A 318 15.81 -0.51 6.99
CA GLU A 318 15.70 -0.04 8.36
C GLU A 318 14.31 0.55 8.58
N TYR A 319 13.69 0.21 9.70
CA TYR A 319 12.42 0.78 10.12
C TYR A 319 12.66 1.94 11.07
N LEU A 320 11.87 2.99 10.91
CA LEU A 320 11.97 4.19 11.74
C LEU A 320 10.60 4.83 11.93
N TYR A 321 10.44 5.51 13.05
CA TYR A 321 9.32 6.40 13.29
C TYR A 321 9.68 7.82 12.90
N GLN A 322 8.79 8.49 12.22
CA GLN A 322 8.96 9.88 11.76
C GLN A 322 7.69 10.67 11.96
N CYS A 323 7.83 11.97 12.28
CA CYS A 323 6.69 12.88 12.27
C CYS A 323 6.14 13.01 10.84
N ASP A 324 4.83 12.83 10.69
CA ASP A 324 4.12 12.87 9.39
C ASP A 324 3.14 14.06 9.31
N ARG A 325 3.19 15.00 10.25
CA ARG A 325 2.42 16.24 10.18
C ARG A 325 2.98 17.14 9.07
N GLY A 326 2.18 17.36 8.03
CA GLY A 326 2.58 18.14 6.86
C GLY A 326 3.02 19.56 7.18
N GLN A 327 2.22 20.34 7.90
CA GLN A 327 2.64 21.65 8.40
C GLN A 327 3.33 21.49 9.75
N GLY A 328 4.57 21.99 9.85
CA GLY A 328 5.31 22.02 11.11
C GLY A 328 5.88 20.66 11.51
N GLN A 329 6.38 19.88 10.56
CA GLN A 329 7.18 18.69 10.88
C GLN A 329 8.22 19.04 11.94
N CYS A 330 8.12 18.39 13.10
CA CYS A 330 8.99 18.69 14.24
C CYS A 330 10.40 18.09 14.13
N GLY A 331 10.76 17.52 12.99
CA GLY A 331 12.03 16.84 12.75
C GLY A 331 12.25 15.59 13.59
N PHE A 332 11.20 15.10 14.28
CA PHE A 332 11.30 13.87 15.06
C PHE A 332 11.53 12.67 14.16
N TRP A 333 12.50 11.86 14.50
CA TRP A 333 12.67 10.52 13.97
C TRP A 333 13.34 9.62 15.01
N LEU A 334 13.01 8.33 14.99
CA LEU A 334 13.56 7.30 15.87
C LEU A 334 13.78 6.02 15.08
N SER A 335 15.04 5.58 14.98
CA SER A 335 15.38 4.30 14.32
C SER A 335 15.02 3.12 15.23
N LYS A 336 14.41 2.10 14.62
CA LYS A 336 14.17 0.78 15.24
C LYS A 336 15.11 -0.31 14.68
N GLY A 337 15.94 0.06 13.70
CA GLY A 337 16.82 -0.90 13.04
C GLY A 337 16.10 -1.82 12.04
N PRO A 338 16.78 -2.86 11.52
CA PRO A 338 16.16 -3.90 10.72
C PRO A 338 15.28 -4.80 11.60
N LEU A 339 14.23 -5.36 11.02
CA LEU A 339 13.51 -6.47 11.66
C LEU A 339 14.42 -7.71 11.65
N ARG A 340 14.54 -8.34 12.81
CA ARG A 340 15.28 -9.59 13.00
C ARG A 340 14.36 -10.79 12.82
#